data_ad757ec047a85ac356b7c78b6c46e13a
#
_entry.id   ad757ec047a85ac356b7c78b6c46e13a
#
_cell.length_a   1.000
_cell.length_b   1.000
_cell.length_c   1.000
_cell.angle_alpha   90.00
_cell.angle_beta   90.00
_cell.angle_gamma   90.00
#
_symmetry.space_group_name_H-M   'P 1'
#
loop_
_entity.id
_entity.type
_entity.pdbx_description
1 polymer ?
#
loop_
_entity_poly.entity_id
_entity_poly.type
_entity_poly.pdbx_seq_one_letter_code
_entity_poly.pdbx_strand_id
1 'polypeptide(L)'
;MATEKARTKKKLRHAEYYDFQEIQDKLYEDSCKGKVFKHLVEIVSMPENIKLAYRNIKKNKGSQTPGTDAKTIKDLAKYSDEELITTIQNKLKWYVPQSVRRVEIPKGNDPTKTRPLGIPTITDRLVQQCVLQILEPICEAKFHDHSYGFRPNRSQEHAIAQVHKDMQRSHLYYVVDVDIKGFFDHVSHGKLLKQLWTLGIRDKKLISIISAMLKAEVAGIGFPEEGTPQGGIISPLLSNVVLNELDWWLASQWEEIPTKFQYKGTINPNGSISRSHKFEALKRTNLKVVTSVRYADDFKIFTNSYQNAVKLYYATKQWLKERLSLDISPEKSKVINLKENYSEFLGLKMKLIPRGKRSNGEIRYVVVSHVRDKSIEKIKTNIKRYLYDMQHPLEGKRTQYQAICRYNSFVVGIHEYYSLATKVCDDFGPFALAVHKSLKARFREKVKTAKQAKKKNLPCDIPKYVAEKYGKSKQMRYIEGHAVVPIGYIRHSPPKSMNRKVNSYTVEGRELIHKRLQGINMEFLHYLMRNPVLSQTIEYNDNRLSLYSAQKGKCAISGVELTLENIYCHHRISKRCGGGDNYQNLILVTKDVHKLIHSTNVEMVEVAVSKMNLEAKQLKRLKKLRKLAEC
;
A
#
# COMPACT_ATOMS: atom_id res chain seq x y z
N MET A 1 0.04 -44.97 -21.28
CA MET A 1 -0.94 -44.28 -20.43
C MET A 1 -0.21 -43.23 -19.60
N ALA A 2 -0.22 -41.99 -20.03
CA ALA A 2 0.39 -40.88 -19.30
C ALA A 2 -0.64 -40.38 -18.29
N THR A 3 -0.36 -40.53 -17.02
CA THR A 3 -1.15 -40.01 -15.90
C THR A 3 -1.28 -38.50 -16.03
N GLU A 4 -2.49 -38.00 -16.21
CA GLU A 4 -2.83 -36.58 -16.06
C GLU A 4 -2.40 -36.12 -14.67
N LYS A 5 -1.22 -35.51 -14.57
CA LYS A 5 -0.83 -34.75 -13.38
C LYS A 5 -1.88 -33.64 -13.22
N ALA A 6 -2.66 -33.70 -12.16
CA ALA A 6 -3.63 -32.67 -11.79
C ALA A 6 -2.96 -31.30 -11.90
N ARG A 7 -3.40 -30.48 -12.87
CA ARG A 7 -2.89 -29.13 -13.10
C ARG A 7 -3.16 -28.28 -11.87
N THR A 8 -2.15 -28.07 -11.05
CA THR A 8 -2.27 -27.26 -9.85
C THR A 8 -2.56 -25.81 -10.25
N LYS A 9 -3.77 -25.34 -9.93
CA LYS A 9 -4.16 -23.93 -10.13
C LYS A 9 -3.32 -23.05 -9.22
N LYS A 10 -2.36 -22.31 -9.78
CA LYS A 10 -1.52 -21.35 -9.07
C LYS A 10 -2.23 -19.99 -8.94
N LYS A 11 -1.76 -19.15 -8.04
CA LYS A 11 -2.27 -17.81 -7.73
C LYS A 11 -1.28 -16.79 -8.24
N LEU A 12 -1.77 -15.66 -8.78
CA LEU A 12 -0.94 -14.65 -9.42
C LEU A 12 -1.01 -13.33 -8.69
N ARG A 13 0.13 -12.66 -8.51
CA ARG A 13 0.19 -11.33 -7.92
C ARG A 13 1.44 -10.55 -8.33
N HIS A 14 1.35 -9.22 -8.36
CA HIS A 14 2.49 -8.32 -8.56
C HIS A 14 3.41 -8.71 -9.73
N ALA A 15 4.68 -8.99 -9.45
CA ALA A 15 5.72 -9.28 -10.42
C ALA A 15 5.61 -10.67 -11.10
N GLU A 16 4.68 -11.53 -10.65
CA GLU A 16 4.35 -12.77 -11.35
C GLU A 16 3.68 -12.50 -12.71
N TYR A 17 3.09 -11.30 -12.90
CA TYR A 17 2.73 -10.84 -14.22
C TYR A 17 3.99 -10.58 -15.05
N TYR A 18 3.95 -10.96 -16.30
CA TYR A 18 5.04 -10.85 -17.28
C TYR A 18 6.28 -11.69 -16.95
N ASP A 19 6.15 -12.76 -16.16
CA ASP A 19 7.23 -13.71 -15.81
C ASP A 19 8.44 -13.06 -15.13
N PHE A 20 8.25 -11.90 -14.48
CA PHE A 20 9.35 -11.11 -13.90
C PHE A 20 9.72 -11.51 -12.47
N GLN A 21 8.93 -12.38 -11.83
CA GLN A 21 9.10 -12.73 -10.43
C GLN A 21 10.41 -13.48 -10.14
N GLU A 22 10.79 -14.41 -11.02
CA GLU A 22 12.01 -15.21 -10.83
C GLU A 22 13.27 -14.34 -10.84
N ILE A 23 13.28 -13.27 -11.65
CA ILE A 23 14.37 -12.29 -11.67
C ILE A 23 14.45 -11.56 -10.33
N GLN A 24 13.31 -11.11 -9.78
CA GLN A 24 13.27 -10.45 -8.48
C GLN A 24 13.69 -11.39 -7.34
N ASP A 25 13.28 -12.64 -7.37
CA ASP A 25 13.66 -13.65 -6.38
C ASP A 25 15.20 -13.85 -6.38
N LYS A 26 15.79 -13.96 -7.57
CA LYS A 26 17.23 -14.09 -7.73
C LYS A 26 17.99 -12.87 -7.25
N LEU A 27 17.51 -11.66 -7.55
CA LEU A 27 18.11 -10.42 -7.06
C LEU A 27 18.08 -10.36 -5.52
N TYR A 28 16.96 -10.75 -4.91
CA TYR A 28 16.83 -10.83 -3.46
C TYR A 28 17.78 -11.86 -2.85
N GLU A 29 17.79 -13.08 -3.37
CA GLU A 29 18.67 -14.17 -2.90
C GLU A 29 20.16 -13.82 -3.03
N ASP A 30 20.56 -13.28 -4.18
CA ASP A 30 21.93 -12.86 -4.43
C ASP A 30 22.35 -11.70 -3.50
N SER A 31 21.43 -10.77 -3.22
CA SER A 31 21.67 -9.72 -2.25
C SER A 31 21.81 -10.27 -0.82
N CYS A 32 21.00 -11.24 -0.39
CA CYS A 32 21.15 -11.92 0.90
C CYS A 32 22.54 -12.56 1.04
N LYS A 33 23.08 -13.11 -0.06
CA LYS A 33 24.44 -13.71 -0.12
C LYS A 33 25.57 -12.67 -0.19
N GLY A 34 25.26 -11.38 -0.22
CA GLY A 34 26.24 -10.30 -0.30
C GLY A 34 26.85 -10.10 -1.68
N LYS A 35 26.26 -10.65 -2.74
CA LYS A 35 26.73 -10.44 -4.12
C LYS A 35 26.61 -8.97 -4.54
N VAL A 36 27.40 -8.62 -5.53
CA VAL A 36 27.51 -7.28 -6.12
C VAL A 36 26.88 -7.28 -7.51
N PHE A 37 26.13 -6.25 -7.82
CA PHE A 37 25.36 -6.12 -9.05
C PHE A 37 25.98 -5.06 -9.97
N LYS A 38 26.37 -5.44 -11.20
CA LYS A 38 27.07 -4.56 -12.17
C LYS A 38 26.29 -4.27 -13.46
N HIS A 39 25.32 -5.10 -13.83
CA HIS A 39 24.58 -5.05 -15.11
C HIS A 39 23.08 -4.91 -14.88
N LEU A 40 22.67 -4.02 -13.97
CA LEU A 40 21.28 -3.86 -13.61
C LEU A 40 20.47 -3.10 -14.66
N VAL A 41 21.09 -2.19 -15.43
CA VAL A 41 20.39 -1.42 -16.47
C VAL A 41 19.86 -2.33 -17.58
N GLU A 42 20.54 -3.44 -17.85
CA GLU A 42 20.06 -4.45 -18.80
C GLU A 42 18.72 -5.03 -18.32
N ILE A 43 18.62 -5.39 -17.03
CA ILE A 43 17.40 -5.90 -16.42
C ILE A 43 16.32 -4.79 -16.33
N VAL A 44 16.70 -3.55 -16.00
CA VAL A 44 15.79 -2.40 -15.97
C VAL A 44 15.12 -2.19 -17.32
N SER A 45 15.85 -2.39 -18.43
CA SER A 45 15.38 -2.18 -19.80
C SER A 45 14.67 -3.38 -20.44
N MET A 46 14.50 -4.49 -19.71
CA MET A 46 13.77 -5.66 -20.21
C MET A 46 12.31 -5.33 -20.53
N PRO A 47 11.78 -5.84 -21.66
CA PRO A 47 10.37 -5.64 -22.03
C PRO A 47 9.38 -6.02 -20.93
N GLU A 48 9.63 -7.12 -20.23
CA GLU A 48 8.81 -7.65 -19.13
C GLU A 48 8.76 -6.65 -17.97
N ASN A 49 9.90 -6.06 -17.61
CA ASN A 49 10.00 -5.05 -16.56
C ASN A 49 9.25 -3.76 -16.92
N ILE A 50 9.35 -3.31 -18.18
CA ILE A 50 8.67 -2.11 -18.68
C ILE A 50 7.15 -2.31 -18.68
N LYS A 51 6.66 -3.45 -19.17
CA LYS A 51 5.22 -3.79 -19.14
C LYS A 51 4.69 -3.90 -17.72
N LEU A 52 5.45 -4.51 -16.81
CA LEU A 52 5.12 -4.58 -15.39
C LEU A 52 5.07 -3.18 -14.75
N ALA A 53 6.00 -2.30 -15.09
CA ALA A 53 6.03 -0.92 -14.60
C ALA A 53 4.80 -0.14 -15.07
N TYR A 54 4.42 -0.24 -16.34
CA TYR A 54 3.18 0.34 -16.86
C TYR A 54 1.96 -0.16 -16.07
N ARG A 55 1.83 -1.47 -15.87
CA ARG A 55 0.75 -2.08 -15.09
C ARG A 55 0.67 -1.55 -13.66
N ASN A 56 1.81 -1.36 -13.01
CA ASN A 56 1.87 -0.87 -11.63
C ASN A 56 1.47 0.61 -11.54
N ILE A 57 1.92 1.43 -12.49
CA ILE A 57 1.61 2.87 -12.50
C ILE A 57 0.14 3.13 -12.82
N LYS A 58 -0.45 2.45 -13.81
CA LYS A 58 -1.81 2.74 -14.24
C LYS A 58 -2.87 2.55 -13.16
N LYS A 59 -2.59 1.73 -12.14
CA LYS A 59 -3.47 1.52 -10.99
C LYS A 59 -3.49 2.69 -10.01
N ASN A 60 -2.48 3.54 -10.03
CA ASN A 60 -2.32 4.64 -9.09
C ASN A 60 -3.19 5.83 -9.53
N LYS A 61 -3.95 6.40 -8.58
CA LYS A 61 -4.76 7.61 -8.87
C LYS A 61 -3.91 8.77 -9.40
N GLY A 62 -2.67 8.92 -8.90
CA GLY A 62 -1.71 9.91 -9.34
C GLY A 62 -1.28 9.77 -10.81
N SER A 63 -1.48 8.62 -11.45
CA SER A 63 -1.13 8.40 -12.86
C SER A 63 -1.93 9.29 -13.83
N GLN A 64 -3.08 9.80 -13.40
CA GLN A 64 -3.91 10.74 -14.15
C GLN A 64 -3.55 12.21 -13.89
N THR A 65 -2.59 12.47 -13.01
CA THR A 65 -2.10 13.83 -12.75
C THR A 65 -0.92 14.12 -13.69
N PRO A 66 -1.00 15.11 -14.58
CA PRO A 66 0.06 15.37 -15.54
C PRO A 66 1.30 15.99 -14.87
N GLY A 67 2.47 15.75 -15.46
CA GLY A 67 3.72 16.46 -15.17
C GLY A 67 3.76 17.84 -15.85
N THR A 68 4.97 18.28 -16.21
CA THR A 68 5.20 19.53 -16.97
C THR A 68 4.82 19.39 -18.45
N ASP A 69 4.84 18.16 -18.98
CA ASP A 69 4.50 17.81 -20.37
C ASP A 69 2.99 17.66 -20.62
N ALA A 70 2.15 17.93 -19.62
CA ALA A 70 0.70 17.75 -19.64
C ALA A 70 0.21 16.31 -19.95
N LYS A 71 1.11 15.33 -20.09
CA LYS A 71 0.78 13.93 -20.39
C LYS A 71 0.43 13.14 -19.13
N THR A 72 -0.42 12.16 -19.32
CA THR A 72 -0.91 11.25 -18.28
C THR A 72 -0.75 9.79 -18.72
N ILE A 73 -1.10 8.85 -17.85
CA ILE A 73 -1.11 7.42 -18.21
C ILE A 73 -2.03 7.10 -19.40
N LYS A 74 -3.08 7.92 -19.63
CA LYS A 74 -4.00 7.73 -20.77
C LYS A 74 -3.31 7.98 -22.11
N ASP A 75 -2.28 8.78 -22.14
CA ASP A 75 -1.52 9.06 -23.35
C ASP A 75 -0.58 7.91 -23.66
N LEU A 76 0.07 7.32 -22.66
CA LEU A 76 0.86 6.09 -22.80
C LEU A 76 -0.02 4.87 -23.13
N ALA A 77 -1.27 4.86 -22.67
CA ALA A 77 -2.22 3.78 -22.94
C ALA A 77 -2.55 3.58 -24.42
N LYS A 78 -2.28 4.60 -25.24
CA LYS A 78 -2.50 4.55 -26.70
C LYS A 78 -1.38 3.87 -27.47
N TYR A 79 -0.20 3.70 -26.84
CA TYR A 79 0.95 3.08 -27.48
C TYR A 79 0.73 1.57 -27.66
N SER A 80 1.36 1.00 -28.68
CA SER A 80 1.55 -0.45 -28.78
C SER A 80 2.56 -0.91 -27.72
N ASP A 81 2.64 -2.22 -27.48
CA ASP A 81 3.67 -2.79 -26.59
C ASP A 81 5.08 -2.40 -27.05
N GLU A 82 5.32 -2.49 -28.36
CA GLU A 82 6.62 -2.18 -28.98
C GLU A 82 6.99 -0.70 -28.86
N GLU A 83 6.06 0.21 -29.16
CA GLU A 83 6.27 1.66 -29.04
C GLU A 83 6.62 2.07 -27.61
N LEU A 84 5.89 1.52 -26.62
CA LEU A 84 6.18 1.81 -25.22
C LEU A 84 7.56 1.29 -24.80
N ILE A 85 7.89 0.03 -25.15
CA ILE A 85 9.18 -0.60 -24.84
C ILE A 85 10.31 0.21 -25.45
N THR A 86 10.25 0.49 -26.74
CA THR A 86 11.27 1.25 -27.48
C THR A 86 11.45 2.65 -26.91
N THR A 87 10.37 3.33 -26.58
CA THR A 87 10.39 4.69 -25.96
C THR A 87 11.17 4.66 -24.65
N ILE A 88 10.92 3.69 -23.76
CA ILE A 88 11.58 3.60 -22.46
C ILE A 88 13.03 3.14 -22.60
N GLN A 89 13.30 2.16 -23.46
CA GLN A 89 14.67 1.70 -23.73
C GLN A 89 15.55 2.82 -24.29
N ASN A 90 15.05 3.60 -25.24
CA ASN A 90 15.79 4.73 -25.79
C ASN A 90 16.03 5.82 -24.71
N LYS A 91 15.06 6.07 -23.85
CA LYS A 91 15.24 7.00 -22.73
C LYS A 91 16.29 6.50 -21.72
N LEU A 92 16.40 5.20 -21.48
CA LEU A 92 17.39 4.58 -20.58
C LEU A 92 18.80 4.55 -21.18
N LYS A 93 18.98 4.60 -22.51
CA LYS A 93 20.30 4.68 -23.15
C LYS A 93 21.04 5.95 -22.75
N TRP A 94 20.34 7.08 -22.73
CA TRP A 94 20.84 8.38 -22.30
C TRP A 94 19.75 9.10 -21.49
N TYR A 95 19.74 8.86 -20.18
CA TYR A 95 18.67 9.34 -19.35
C TYR A 95 18.84 10.81 -18.96
N VAL A 96 17.97 11.64 -19.49
CA VAL A 96 17.78 13.04 -19.09
C VAL A 96 16.33 13.19 -18.60
N PRO A 97 16.11 13.45 -17.30
CA PRO A 97 14.77 13.68 -16.76
C PRO A 97 14.20 15.00 -17.31
N GLN A 98 12.90 15.05 -17.48
CA GLN A 98 12.19 16.30 -17.71
C GLN A 98 12.00 17.04 -16.38
N SER A 99 11.73 18.36 -16.45
CA SER A 99 11.49 19.16 -15.27
C SER A 99 10.29 18.63 -14.46
N VAL A 100 10.39 18.73 -13.15
CA VAL A 100 9.37 18.25 -12.19
C VAL A 100 8.41 19.39 -11.90
N ARG A 101 7.10 19.16 -12.09
CA ARG A 101 6.08 20.14 -11.73
C ARG A 101 5.90 20.20 -10.23
N ARG A 102 6.05 21.38 -9.62
CA ARG A 102 5.83 21.60 -8.19
C ARG A 102 4.38 21.97 -7.90
N VAL A 103 3.81 21.35 -6.87
CA VAL A 103 2.48 21.65 -6.35
C VAL A 103 2.54 21.73 -4.83
N GLU A 104 2.05 22.84 -4.27
CA GLU A 104 1.97 23.01 -2.82
C GLU A 104 0.69 22.39 -2.27
N ILE A 105 0.82 21.40 -1.39
CA ILE A 105 -0.33 20.73 -0.75
C ILE A 105 -0.45 21.22 0.69
N PRO A 106 -1.65 21.66 1.15
CA PRO A 106 -1.85 22.11 2.53
C PRO A 106 -1.48 21.03 3.55
N LYS A 107 -0.73 21.40 4.58
CA LYS A 107 -0.28 20.51 5.64
C LYS A 107 -1.35 20.40 6.75
N GLY A 108 -2.18 19.38 6.67
CA GLY A 108 -3.27 19.18 7.65
C GLY A 108 -4.44 20.13 7.42
N ASN A 109 -4.88 20.82 8.50
CA ASN A 109 -5.96 21.80 8.45
C ASN A 109 -5.44 23.26 8.44
N ASP A 110 -4.12 23.44 8.39
CA ASP A 110 -3.49 24.76 8.37
C ASP A 110 -3.16 25.12 6.92
N PRO A 111 -3.91 26.03 6.27
CA PRO A 111 -3.68 26.41 4.89
C PRO A 111 -2.39 27.23 4.71
N THR A 112 -1.83 27.79 5.79
CA THR A 112 -0.60 28.57 5.75
C THR A 112 0.65 27.68 5.66
N LYS A 113 0.54 26.42 6.04
CA LYS A 113 1.63 25.42 5.98
C LYS A 113 1.39 24.47 4.84
N THR A 114 2.31 24.47 3.88
CA THR A 114 2.25 23.57 2.72
C THR A 114 3.35 22.51 2.75
N ARG A 115 3.17 21.49 1.94
CA ARG A 115 4.20 20.53 1.56
C ARG A 115 4.44 20.65 0.06
N PRO A 116 5.67 20.85 -0.38
CA PRO A 116 5.99 20.81 -1.78
C PRO A 116 5.89 19.37 -2.29
N LEU A 117 5.06 19.12 -3.28
CA LEU A 117 4.98 17.85 -3.99
C LEU A 117 5.56 18.03 -5.39
N GLY A 118 6.58 17.25 -5.71
CA GLY A 118 7.12 17.17 -7.05
C GLY A 118 6.40 16.12 -7.89
N ILE A 119 5.90 16.50 -9.04
CA ILE A 119 5.21 15.60 -9.97
C ILE A 119 6.06 15.46 -11.24
N PRO A 120 6.87 14.37 -11.36
CA PRO A 120 7.60 14.08 -12.60
C PRO A 120 6.64 13.77 -13.75
N THR A 121 7.11 13.87 -14.99
CA THR A 121 6.33 13.44 -16.15
C THR A 121 5.95 11.97 -16.07
N ILE A 122 4.90 11.57 -16.78
CA ILE A 122 4.43 10.18 -16.71
C ILE A 122 5.49 9.21 -17.25
N THR A 123 6.28 9.61 -18.22
CA THR A 123 7.38 8.82 -18.78
C THR A 123 8.52 8.68 -17.76
N ASP A 124 8.89 9.74 -17.04
CA ASP A 124 9.91 9.65 -15.99
C ASP A 124 9.43 8.80 -14.81
N ARG A 125 8.15 8.89 -14.45
CA ARG A 125 7.56 7.99 -13.45
C ARG A 125 7.64 6.52 -13.88
N LEU A 126 7.47 6.24 -15.19
CA LEU A 126 7.62 4.88 -15.71
C LEU A 126 9.07 4.38 -15.61
N VAL A 127 10.05 5.23 -15.94
CA VAL A 127 11.48 4.92 -15.75
C VAL A 127 11.79 4.69 -14.26
N GLN A 128 11.30 5.56 -13.36
CA GLN A 128 11.45 5.38 -11.90
C GLN A 128 10.86 4.06 -11.43
N GLN A 129 9.70 3.66 -11.96
CA GLN A 129 9.08 2.38 -11.61
C GLN A 129 9.89 1.18 -12.11
N CYS A 130 10.46 1.26 -13.32
CA CYS A 130 11.35 0.21 -13.83
C CYS A 130 12.58 0.03 -12.93
N VAL A 131 13.19 1.13 -12.49
CA VAL A 131 14.33 1.11 -11.56
C VAL A 131 13.91 0.59 -10.19
N LEU A 132 12.77 1.04 -9.66
CA LEU A 132 12.25 0.59 -8.36
C LEU A 132 12.08 -0.92 -8.30
N GLN A 133 11.52 -1.54 -9.33
CA GLN A 133 11.27 -2.99 -9.38
C GLN A 133 12.54 -3.85 -9.30
N ILE A 134 13.68 -3.28 -9.65
CA ILE A 134 15.00 -3.92 -9.55
C ILE A 134 15.67 -3.64 -8.21
N LEU A 135 15.59 -2.40 -7.75
CA LEU A 135 16.26 -2.00 -6.50
C LEU A 135 15.55 -2.53 -5.26
N GLU A 136 14.23 -2.61 -5.28
CA GLU A 136 13.45 -3.01 -4.10
C GLU A 136 13.86 -4.39 -3.56
N PRO A 137 13.93 -5.49 -4.34
CA PRO A 137 14.37 -6.79 -3.82
C PRO A 137 15.81 -6.75 -3.30
N ILE A 138 16.73 -6.02 -3.95
CA ILE A 138 18.12 -5.89 -3.51
C ILE A 138 18.20 -5.19 -2.16
N CYS A 139 17.46 -4.09 -1.99
CA CYS A 139 17.44 -3.30 -0.77
C CYS A 139 16.70 -4.02 0.38
N GLU A 140 15.56 -4.68 0.09
CA GLU A 140 14.80 -5.44 1.10
C GLU A 140 15.62 -6.52 1.79
N ALA A 141 16.56 -7.16 1.08
CA ALA A 141 17.49 -8.11 1.66
C ALA A 141 18.48 -7.51 2.68
N LYS A 142 18.65 -6.19 2.68
CA LYS A 142 19.62 -5.44 3.51
C LYS A 142 18.98 -4.57 4.58
N PHE A 143 17.70 -4.30 4.48
CA PHE A 143 17.00 -3.43 5.43
C PHE A 143 16.81 -4.09 6.78
N HIS A 144 17.07 -3.32 7.84
CA HIS A 144 16.87 -3.79 9.20
C HIS A 144 15.40 -4.16 9.48
N ASP A 145 15.20 -5.14 10.35
CA ASP A 145 13.89 -5.69 10.66
C ASP A 145 12.90 -4.71 11.32
N HIS A 146 13.41 -3.74 12.08
CA HIS A 146 12.60 -2.76 12.81
C HIS A 146 12.25 -1.50 12.00
N SER A 147 12.52 -1.51 10.69
CA SER A 147 12.04 -0.52 9.73
C SER A 147 10.77 -1.02 9.04
N TYR A 148 9.67 -0.25 9.08
CA TYR A 148 8.34 -0.68 8.63
C TYR A 148 7.76 0.17 7.52
N GLY A 149 8.05 1.46 7.44
CA GLY A 149 7.47 2.39 6.47
C GLY A 149 7.95 2.14 5.05
N PHE A 150 7.05 2.25 4.06
CA PHE A 150 7.34 2.14 2.63
C PHE A 150 7.99 0.82 2.20
N ARG A 151 7.80 -0.24 2.95
CA ARG A 151 8.34 -1.57 2.64
C ARG A 151 7.22 -2.56 2.30
N PRO A 152 7.45 -3.50 1.35
CA PRO A 152 6.45 -4.51 1.00
C PRO A 152 6.11 -5.40 2.21
N ASN A 153 4.83 -5.77 2.31
CA ASN A 153 4.28 -6.63 3.36
C ASN A 153 4.45 -6.12 4.80
N ARG A 154 4.86 -4.87 4.99
CA ARG A 154 4.95 -4.20 6.29
C ARG A 154 3.86 -3.15 6.43
N SER A 155 3.44 -2.86 7.65
CA SER A 155 2.35 -1.94 7.94
C SER A 155 2.59 -1.16 9.23
N GLN A 156 1.82 -0.09 9.41
CA GLN A 156 1.77 0.64 10.68
C GLN A 156 1.35 -0.25 11.86
N GLU A 157 0.47 -1.23 11.61
CA GLU A 157 0.05 -2.20 12.64
C GLU A 157 1.26 -2.97 13.18
N HIS A 158 2.16 -3.42 12.30
CA HIS A 158 3.39 -4.12 12.69
C HIS A 158 4.32 -3.23 13.52
N ALA A 159 4.47 -1.95 13.15
CA ALA A 159 5.27 -0.99 13.91
C ALA A 159 4.68 -0.75 15.31
N ILE A 160 3.36 -0.55 15.41
CA ILE A 160 2.64 -0.39 16.68
C ILE A 160 2.77 -1.65 17.54
N ALA A 161 2.66 -2.85 16.94
CA ALA A 161 2.85 -4.12 17.66
C ALA A 161 4.26 -4.23 18.26
N GLN A 162 5.30 -3.78 17.55
CA GLN A 162 6.66 -3.77 18.05
C GLN A 162 6.82 -2.76 19.19
N VAL A 163 6.26 -1.55 19.06
CA VAL A 163 6.25 -0.56 20.16
C VAL A 163 5.58 -1.12 21.42
N HIS A 164 4.40 -1.75 21.27
CA HIS A 164 3.73 -2.40 22.42
C HIS A 164 4.60 -3.50 23.06
N LYS A 165 5.31 -4.28 22.24
CA LYS A 165 6.24 -5.31 22.74
C LYS A 165 7.38 -4.68 23.55
N ASP A 166 8.01 -3.63 23.04
CA ASP A 166 9.14 -2.98 23.70
C ASP A 166 8.72 -2.32 25.01
N MET A 167 7.60 -1.62 25.04
CA MET A 167 7.03 -1.01 26.25
C MET A 167 6.64 -2.05 27.31
N GLN A 168 5.92 -3.11 26.94
CA GLN A 168 5.26 -4.00 27.90
C GLN A 168 6.05 -5.27 28.21
N ARG A 169 6.66 -5.90 27.19
CA ARG A 169 7.38 -7.17 27.37
C ARG A 169 8.85 -6.98 27.68
N SER A 170 9.50 -6.01 27.02
CA SER A 170 10.92 -5.72 27.22
C SER A 170 11.18 -4.77 28.41
N HIS A 171 10.12 -4.17 28.98
CA HIS A 171 10.17 -3.25 30.13
C HIS A 171 11.02 -1.99 29.86
N LEU A 172 10.96 -1.49 28.64
CA LEU A 172 11.66 -0.27 28.24
C LEU A 172 10.71 0.92 28.43
N TYR A 173 10.90 1.64 29.53
CA TYR A 173 9.97 2.66 30.01
C TYR A 173 10.32 4.08 29.56
N TYR A 174 11.48 4.26 28.96
CA TYR A 174 11.93 5.54 28.43
C TYR A 174 12.03 5.46 26.92
N VAL A 175 11.51 6.47 26.27
CA VAL A 175 11.54 6.58 24.80
C VAL A 175 12.13 7.92 24.38
N VAL A 176 12.98 7.88 23.38
CA VAL A 176 13.45 9.05 22.64
C VAL A 176 12.63 9.14 21.38
N ASP A 177 11.77 10.14 21.31
CA ASP A 177 11.06 10.51 20.09
C ASP A 177 11.97 11.41 19.26
N VAL A 178 12.23 11.07 18.01
CA VAL A 178 13.11 11.86 17.12
C VAL A 178 12.35 12.20 15.86
N ASP A 179 12.31 13.50 15.54
CA ASP A 179 11.74 14.04 14.29
C ASP A 179 12.88 14.70 13.49
N ILE A 180 13.16 14.21 12.31
CA ILE A 180 14.18 14.77 11.42
C ILE A 180 13.60 16.01 10.73
N LYS A 181 14.31 17.13 10.77
CA LYS A 181 13.87 18.39 10.16
C LYS A 181 13.93 18.28 8.63
N GLY A 182 12.76 18.36 7.97
CA GLY A 182 12.69 18.40 6.51
C GLY A 182 13.39 17.22 5.83
N PHE A 183 13.26 16.00 6.34
CA PHE A 183 14.06 14.85 5.92
C PHE A 183 14.19 14.69 4.40
N PHE A 184 13.06 14.70 3.68
CA PHE A 184 13.07 14.52 2.23
C PHE A 184 13.77 15.66 1.47
N ASP A 185 13.82 16.84 2.06
CA ASP A 185 14.38 18.04 1.44
C ASP A 185 15.90 18.16 1.67
N HIS A 186 16.46 17.42 2.65
CA HIS A 186 17.87 17.51 3.06
C HIS A 186 18.69 16.24 2.86
N VAL A 187 18.21 15.29 2.06
CA VAL A 187 18.97 14.09 1.73
C VAL A 187 20.15 14.43 0.83
N SER A 188 21.38 14.22 1.31
CA SER A 188 22.59 14.41 0.51
C SER A 188 22.68 13.40 -0.64
N HIS A 189 22.65 13.89 -1.89
CA HIS A 189 22.75 13.04 -3.09
C HIS A 189 24.02 12.20 -3.09
N GLY A 190 25.17 12.79 -2.77
CA GLY A 190 26.44 12.09 -2.75
C GLY A 190 26.51 10.94 -1.73
N LYS A 191 25.97 11.17 -0.51
CA LYS A 191 25.89 10.14 0.53
C LYS A 191 24.95 9.00 0.11
N LEU A 192 23.76 9.32 -0.39
CA LEU A 192 22.80 8.33 -0.87
C LEU A 192 23.37 7.43 -1.97
N LEU A 193 24.06 8.00 -2.96
CA LEU A 193 24.68 7.22 -4.03
C LEU A 193 25.80 6.31 -3.50
N LYS A 194 26.59 6.76 -2.52
CA LYS A 194 27.59 5.93 -1.82
C LYS A 194 26.94 4.80 -1.02
N GLN A 195 25.79 5.06 -0.38
CA GLN A 195 25.04 4.04 0.35
C GLN A 195 24.49 2.97 -0.60
N LEU A 196 23.94 3.34 -1.75
CA LEU A 196 23.52 2.38 -2.79
C LEU A 196 24.70 1.51 -3.25
N TRP A 197 25.85 2.12 -3.46
CA TRP A 197 27.07 1.39 -3.81
C TRP A 197 27.50 0.38 -2.73
N THR A 198 27.41 0.78 -1.47
CA THR A 198 27.73 -0.07 -0.31
C THR A 198 26.74 -1.24 -0.16
N LEU A 199 25.46 -1.04 -0.51
CA LEU A 199 24.47 -2.10 -0.53
C LEU A 199 24.70 -3.15 -1.64
N GLY A 200 25.68 -2.92 -2.53
CA GLY A 200 26.07 -3.83 -3.60
C GLY A 200 25.63 -3.40 -5.01
N ILE A 201 24.96 -2.26 -5.15
CA ILE A 201 24.52 -1.72 -6.44
C ILE A 201 25.71 -1.00 -7.08
N ARG A 202 26.53 -1.73 -7.86
CA ARG A 202 27.77 -1.23 -8.47
C ARG A 202 27.68 -1.08 -9.99
N ASP A 203 26.49 -0.92 -10.52
CA ASP A 203 26.24 -0.52 -11.90
C ASP A 203 26.36 1.02 -12.01
N LYS A 204 27.48 1.49 -12.59
CA LYS A 204 27.76 2.92 -12.73
C LYS A 204 26.71 3.64 -13.56
N LYS A 205 26.15 2.99 -14.60
CA LYS A 205 25.12 3.56 -15.45
C LYS A 205 23.79 3.73 -14.67
N LEU A 206 23.40 2.73 -13.87
CA LEU A 206 22.23 2.84 -13.01
C LEU A 206 22.39 3.94 -11.94
N ILE A 207 23.57 4.02 -11.31
CA ILE A 207 23.88 5.10 -10.35
C ILE A 207 23.81 6.48 -11.03
N SER A 208 24.27 6.62 -12.28
CA SER A 208 24.14 7.86 -13.06
C SER A 208 22.67 8.20 -13.34
N ILE A 209 21.85 7.23 -13.71
CA ILE A 209 20.41 7.41 -13.91
C ILE A 209 19.74 7.89 -12.61
N ILE A 210 20.05 7.26 -11.47
CA ILE A 210 19.50 7.67 -10.16
C ILE A 210 19.97 9.10 -9.80
N SER A 211 21.25 9.41 -10.05
CA SER A 211 21.79 10.76 -9.84
C SER A 211 21.04 11.80 -10.68
N ALA A 212 20.77 11.50 -11.95
CA ALA A 212 19.99 12.37 -12.82
C ALA A 212 18.55 12.57 -12.29
N MET A 213 17.90 11.49 -11.80
CA MET A 213 16.57 11.59 -11.19
C MET A 213 16.54 12.50 -9.96
N LEU A 214 17.58 12.45 -9.12
CA LEU A 214 17.70 13.28 -7.91
C LEU A 214 17.94 14.75 -8.26
N LYS A 215 18.69 15.01 -9.33
CA LYS A 215 19.03 16.35 -9.81
C LYS A 215 18.05 16.89 -10.85
N ALA A 216 16.91 16.23 -11.06
CA ALA A 216 15.92 16.71 -12.01
C ALA A 216 15.48 18.13 -11.67
N GLU A 217 15.47 19.01 -12.65
CA GLU A 217 15.05 20.39 -12.49
C GLU A 217 13.64 20.49 -11.91
N VAL A 218 13.44 21.34 -10.92
CA VAL A 218 12.11 21.68 -10.40
C VAL A 218 11.63 22.95 -11.09
N ALA A 219 10.54 22.84 -11.83
CA ALA A 219 10.00 23.95 -12.63
C ALA A 219 9.78 25.21 -11.76
N GLY A 220 10.39 26.32 -12.19
CA GLY A 220 10.34 27.61 -11.50
C GLY A 220 11.27 27.75 -10.28
N ILE A 221 12.11 26.73 -9.99
CA ILE A 221 13.06 26.76 -8.87
C ILE A 221 14.49 26.49 -9.33
N GLY A 222 14.69 25.56 -10.28
CA GLY A 222 15.99 25.15 -10.77
C GLY A 222 16.42 23.76 -10.31
N PHE A 223 17.72 23.50 -10.31
CA PHE A 223 18.29 22.19 -10.02
C PHE A 223 18.57 22.02 -8.51
N PRO A 224 17.99 20.98 -7.85
CA PRO A 224 18.23 20.75 -6.44
C PRO A 224 19.64 20.19 -6.18
N GLU A 225 20.34 20.73 -5.19
CA GLU A 225 21.65 20.24 -4.74
C GLU A 225 21.52 19.08 -3.77
N GLU A 226 20.42 19.01 -3.05
CA GLU A 226 20.07 17.97 -2.06
C GLU A 226 18.57 17.64 -2.10
N GLY A 227 18.17 16.61 -1.39
CA GLY A 227 16.78 16.19 -1.26
C GLY A 227 16.37 15.10 -2.24
N THR A 228 15.23 14.49 -1.94
CA THR A 228 14.54 13.55 -2.83
C THR A 228 13.17 14.13 -3.15
N PRO A 229 12.74 14.18 -4.43
CA PRO A 229 11.46 14.78 -4.79
C PRO A 229 10.30 14.12 -4.05
N GLN A 230 9.59 14.87 -3.19
CA GLN A 230 8.37 14.37 -2.56
C GLN A 230 7.31 14.14 -3.64
N GLY A 231 7.03 12.86 -3.94
CA GLY A 231 6.10 12.45 -5.01
C GLY A 231 6.75 11.64 -6.14
N GLY A 232 8.07 11.54 -6.15
CA GLY A 232 8.78 10.57 -6.99
C GLY A 232 8.47 9.13 -6.57
N ILE A 233 8.33 8.23 -7.54
CA ILE A 233 7.99 6.82 -7.28
C ILE A 233 9.10 6.09 -6.51
N ILE A 234 10.35 6.40 -6.80
CA ILE A 234 11.51 5.78 -6.16
C ILE A 234 11.88 6.41 -4.80
N SER A 235 11.43 7.65 -4.52
CA SER A 235 11.82 8.41 -3.33
C SER A 235 11.58 7.68 -2.00
N PRO A 236 10.47 6.94 -1.79
CA PRO A 236 10.28 6.17 -0.56
C PRO A 236 11.33 5.07 -0.33
N LEU A 237 11.77 4.37 -1.39
CA LEU A 237 12.85 3.38 -1.29
C LEU A 237 14.17 4.06 -0.95
N LEU A 238 14.52 5.14 -1.64
CA LEU A 238 15.76 5.90 -1.40
C LEU A 238 15.82 6.46 0.01
N SER A 239 14.68 6.93 0.55
CA SER A 239 14.56 7.34 1.96
C SER A 239 14.93 6.22 2.92
N ASN A 240 14.45 5.01 2.65
CA ASN A 240 14.79 3.85 3.47
C ASN A 240 16.27 3.46 3.33
N VAL A 241 16.88 3.60 2.15
CA VAL A 241 18.32 3.40 1.95
C VAL A 241 19.12 4.35 2.85
N VAL A 242 18.77 5.64 2.87
CA VAL A 242 19.47 6.64 3.71
C VAL A 242 19.40 6.28 5.18
N LEU A 243 18.21 5.97 5.69
CA LEU A 243 18.01 5.71 7.12
C LEU A 243 18.35 4.27 7.54
N ASN A 244 18.60 3.35 6.62
CA ASN A 244 19.04 2.00 6.94
C ASN A 244 20.35 1.97 7.71
N GLU A 245 21.25 2.90 7.43
CA GLU A 245 22.52 3.03 8.16
C GLU A 245 22.28 3.40 9.63
N LEU A 246 21.29 4.27 9.92
CA LEU A 246 20.85 4.59 11.27
C LEU A 246 20.26 3.35 11.97
N ASP A 247 19.41 2.59 11.27
CA ASP A 247 18.78 1.40 11.84
C ASP A 247 19.86 0.38 12.29
N TRP A 248 20.84 0.11 11.44
CA TRP A 248 21.95 -0.79 11.76
C TRP A 248 22.89 -0.23 12.84
N TRP A 249 23.14 1.08 12.86
CA TRP A 249 23.92 1.70 13.91
C TRP A 249 23.24 1.55 15.28
N LEU A 250 21.92 1.81 15.37
CA LEU A 250 21.17 1.59 16.60
C LEU A 250 21.16 0.12 17.03
N ALA A 251 20.98 -0.80 16.08
CA ALA A 251 21.01 -2.23 16.37
C ALA A 251 22.39 -2.71 16.85
N SER A 252 23.50 -2.14 16.34
CA SER A 252 24.86 -2.48 16.75
C SER A 252 25.17 -2.09 18.20
N GLN A 253 24.40 -1.16 18.79
CA GLN A 253 24.59 -0.73 20.19
C GLN A 253 24.09 -1.79 21.19
N TRP A 254 23.21 -2.71 20.79
CA TRP A 254 22.61 -3.71 21.66
C TRP A 254 22.25 -5.02 20.95
N GLU A 255 21.35 -5.00 19.99
CA GLU A 255 20.76 -6.22 19.40
C GLU A 255 21.80 -7.06 18.63
N GLU A 256 22.63 -6.39 17.85
CA GLU A 256 23.63 -7.00 16.98
C GLU A 256 25.06 -6.88 17.53
N ILE A 257 25.23 -6.45 18.78
CA ILE A 257 26.56 -6.37 19.39
C ILE A 257 27.21 -7.77 19.41
N PRO A 258 28.47 -7.91 18.97
CA PRO A 258 29.15 -9.19 19.04
C PRO A 258 29.39 -9.62 20.50
N THR A 259 29.26 -10.91 20.76
CA THR A 259 29.51 -11.51 22.09
C THR A 259 30.54 -12.63 21.97
N LYS A 260 31.39 -12.82 23.01
CA LYS A 260 32.38 -13.91 23.02
C LYS A 260 31.72 -15.30 22.86
N PHE A 261 30.58 -15.50 23.51
CA PHE A 261 29.78 -16.71 23.39
C PHE A 261 28.71 -16.54 22.32
N GLN A 262 28.62 -17.51 21.40
CA GLN A 262 27.58 -17.52 20.39
C GLN A 262 26.27 -18.10 20.94
N TYR A 263 25.30 -17.24 21.22
CA TYR A 263 23.98 -17.64 21.68
C TYR A 263 23.14 -18.16 20.52
N LYS A 264 22.72 -19.42 20.58
CA LYS A 264 21.75 -19.97 19.60
C LYS A 264 20.39 -19.30 19.82
N GLY A 265 19.85 -18.69 18.79
CA GLY A 265 18.49 -18.15 18.81
C GLY A 265 17.46 -19.24 18.52
N THR A 266 16.30 -19.18 19.19
CA THR A 266 15.16 -20.03 18.88
C THR A 266 14.29 -19.38 17.82
N ILE A 267 13.97 -20.08 16.73
CA ILE A 267 13.09 -19.56 15.67
C ILE A 267 11.63 -19.74 16.13
N ASN A 268 10.91 -18.63 16.26
CA ASN A 268 9.50 -18.61 16.58
C ASN A 268 8.62 -19.02 15.37
N PRO A 269 7.36 -19.42 15.57
CA PRO A 269 6.45 -19.79 14.49
C PRO A 269 6.28 -18.71 13.40
N ASN A 270 6.38 -17.43 13.75
CA ASN A 270 6.32 -16.29 12.83
C ASN A 270 7.67 -15.97 12.13
N GLY A 271 8.67 -16.84 12.25
CA GLY A 271 9.99 -16.67 11.65
C GLY A 271 10.93 -15.68 12.39
N SER A 272 10.49 -15.06 13.50
CA SER A 272 11.39 -14.22 14.30
C SER A 272 12.35 -15.07 15.13
N ILE A 273 13.59 -14.58 15.30
CA ILE A 273 14.59 -15.24 16.14
C ILE A 273 14.47 -14.68 17.56
N SER A 274 14.22 -15.55 18.54
CA SER A 274 14.30 -15.19 19.97
C SER A 274 15.75 -15.17 20.41
N ARG A 275 16.19 -14.02 20.92
CA ARG A 275 17.54 -13.80 21.44
C ARG A 275 17.54 -13.59 22.96
N SER A 276 16.56 -14.19 23.68
CA SER A 276 16.37 -13.96 25.11
C SER A 276 17.62 -14.23 25.93
N HIS A 277 18.30 -15.35 25.71
CA HIS A 277 19.53 -15.69 26.45
C HIS A 277 20.67 -14.69 26.22
N LYS A 278 20.85 -14.23 24.96
CA LYS A 278 21.82 -13.16 24.66
C LYS A 278 21.47 -11.89 25.43
N PHE A 279 20.21 -11.46 25.39
CA PHE A 279 19.78 -10.24 26.04
C PHE A 279 19.86 -10.31 27.57
N GLU A 280 19.57 -11.46 28.17
CA GLU A 280 19.76 -11.64 29.62
C GLU A 280 21.23 -11.55 30.03
N ALA A 281 22.14 -12.11 29.25
CA ALA A 281 23.57 -11.96 29.48
C ALA A 281 24.05 -10.50 29.33
N LEU A 282 23.59 -9.82 28.27
CA LEU A 282 23.95 -8.43 28.02
C LEU A 282 23.42 -7.45 29.11
N LYS A 283 22.26 -7.74 29.71
CA LYS A 283 21.72 -6.93 30.83
C LYS A 283 22.60 -6.93 32.09
N ARG A 284 23.46 -7.94 32.23
CA ARG A 284 24.43 -8.03 33.33
C ARG A 284 25.69 -7.21 33.09
N THR A 285 25.80 -6.55 31.96
CA THR A 285 26.91 -5.68 31.56
C THR A 285 26.54 -4.20 31.73
N ASN A 286 27.53 -3.31 31.58
CA ASN A 286 27.32 -1.86 31.58
C ASN A 286 26.78 -1.31 30.26
N LEU A 287 26.41 -2.18 29.30
CA LEU A 287 25.84 -1.77 28.03
C LEU A 287 24.45 -1.17 28.19
N LYS A 288 24.15 -0.18 27.36
CA LYS A 288 22.82 0.43 27.31
C LYS A 288 21.87 -0.45 26.53
N VAL A 289 20.74 -0.81 27.13
CA VAL A 289 19.65 -1.47 26.40
C VAL A 289 19.08 -0.48 25.39
N VAL A 290 19.11 -0.83 24.11
CA VAL A 290 18.61 0.00 23.01
C VAL A 290 17.82 -0.87 22.06
N THR A 291 16.58 -0.46 21.78
CA THR A 291 15.78 -0.97 20.67
C THR A 291 15.18 0.19 19.90
N SER A 292 14.94 0.04 18.62
CA SER A 292 14.34 1.09 17.80
C SER A 292 13.18 0.58 16.98
N VAL A 293 12.23 1.47 16.68
CA VAL A 293 11.11 1.21 15.77
C VAL A 293 11.00 2.40 14.84
N ARG A 294 11.13 2.17 13.53
CA ARG A 294 11.07 3.23 12.53
C ARG A 294 9.93 3.00 11.51
N TYR A 295 9.18 4.05 11.24
CA TYR A 295 8.21 4.10 10.16
C TYR A 295 8.48 5.32 9.27
N ALA A 296 9.15 5.13 8.15
CA ALA A 296 9.71 6.18 7.29
C ALA A 296 10.71 7.07 8.08
N ASP A 297 10.42 8.37 8.22
CA ASP A 297 11.19 9.35 8.98
C ASP A 297 10.78 9.46 10.46
N ASP A 298 9.65 8.88 10.86
CA ASP A 298 9.17 8.84 12.24
C ASP A 298 9.78 7.63 12.98
N PHE A 299 10.66 7.85 13.95
CA PHE A 299 11.28 6.76 14.69
C PHE A 299 11.40 7.00 16.18
N LYS A 300 11.44 5.89 16.90
CA LYS A 300 11.51 5.85 18.36
C LYS A 300 12.64 4.95 18.81
N ILE A 301 13.36 5.40 19.85
CA ILE A 301 14.42 4.62 20.48
C ILE A 301 13.98 4.35 21.92
N PHE A 302 13.91 3.07 22.31
CA PHE A 302 13.50 2.64 23.64
C PHE A 302 14.69 2.22 24.47
N THR A 303 14.67 2.54 25.75
CA THR A 303 15.68 2.15 26.74
C THR A 303 15.09 1.99 28.15
N ASN A 304 15.89 1.47 29.06
CA ASN A 304 15.49 1.13 30.42
C ASN A 304 15.67 2.25 31.48
N SER A 305 16.43 3.31 31.17
CA SER A 305 16.67 4.40 32.10
C SER A 305 16.64 5.78 31.46
N TYR A 306 16.31 6.81 32.25
CA TYR A 306 16.31 8.21 31.82
C TYR A 306 17.68 8.68 31.33
N GLN A 307 18.71 8.36 32.12
CA GLN A 307 20.09 8.74 31.78
C GLN A 307 20.53 8.15 30.43
N ASN A 308 20.20 6.88 30.18
CA ASN A 308 20.47 6.26 28.90
C ASN A 308 19.68 6.92 27.77
N ALA A 309 18.42 7.29 27.98
CA ALA A 309 17.61 8.00 27.01
C ALA A 309 18.20 9.36 26.63
N VAL A 310 18.67 10.13 27.60
CA VAL A 310 19.35 11.41 27.36
C VAL A 310 20.64 11.21 26.56
N LYS A 311 21.48 10.24 26.96
CA LYS A 311 22.70 9.91 26.20
C LYS A 311 22.40 9.50 24.75
N LEU A 312 21.35 8.67 24.52
CA LEU A 312 20.93 8.23 23.20
C LEU A 312 20.38 9.40 22.37
N TYR A 313 19.67 10.34 22.98
CA TYR A 313 19.19 11.54 22.29
C TYR A 313 20.35 12.34 21.68
N TYR A 314 21.35 12.67 22.49
CA TYR A 314 22.52 13.44 22.02
C TYR A 314 23.39 12.65 21.05
N ALA A 315 23.63 11.36 21.31
CA ALA A 315 24.37 10.50 20.39
C ALA A 315 23.70 10.37 19.02
N THR A 316 22.36 10.19 19.01
CA THR A 316 21.60 10.10 17.76
C THR A 316 21.60 11.43 17.01
N LYS A 317 21.44 12.56 17.71
CA LYS A 317 21.51 13.91 17.13
C LYS A 317 22.87 14.14 16.46
N GLN A 318 23.95 13.85 17.14
CA GLN A 318 25.31 14.01 16.63
C GLN A 318 25.57 13.05 15.45
N TRP A 319 25.19 11.79 15.58
CA TRP A 319 25.35 10.80 14.53
C TRP A 319 24.62 11.19 13.22
N LEU A 320 23.38 11.64 13.33
CA LEU A 320 22.60 12.12 12.17
C LEU A 320 23.28 13.30 11.48
N LYS A 321 23.80 14.26 12.28
CA LYS A 321 24.49 15.44 11.75
C LYS A 321 25.80 15.09 11.05
N GLU A 322 26.65 14.30 11.67
CA GLU A 322 27.97 13.97 11.16
C GLU A 322 27.90 12.95 10.02
N ARG A 323 27.09 11.90 10.20
CA ARG A 323 27.04 10.80 9.26
C ARG A 323 26.13 11.05 8.06
N LEU A 324 24.95 11.62 8.27
CA LEU A 324 23.95 11.83 7.24
C LEU A 324 23.76 13.30 6.83
N SER A 325 24.37 14.26 7.52
CA SER A 325 24.15 15.71 7.37
C SER A 325 22.69 16.12 7.64
N LEU A 326 22.01 15.39 8.51
CA LEU A 326 20.62 15.63 8.87
C LEU A 326 20.51 16.24 10.26
N ASP A 327 19.64 17.25 10.38
CA ASP A 327 19.34 17.88 11.67
C ASP A 327 18.03 17.35 12.24
N ILE A 328 17.96 17.19 13.56
CA ILE A 328 16.70 16.90 14.25
C ILE A 328 15.92 18.19 14.52
N SER A 329 14.59 18.09 14.64
CA SER A 329 13.73 19.18 15.11
C SER A 329 13.73 19.19 16.65
N PRO A 330 14.40 20.16 17.33
CA PRO A 330 14.45 20.18 18.79
C PRO A 330 13.07 20.33 19.44
N GLU A 331 12.15 21.03 18.77
CA GLU A 331 10.79 21.30 19.26
C GLU A 331 9.92 20.04 19.33
N LYS A 332 10.22 19.05 18.49
CA LYS A 332 9.44 17.81 18.36
C LYS A 332 10.19 16.59 18.91
N SER A 333 11.52 16.67 18.99
CA SER A 333 12.33 15.58 19.52
C SER A 333 12.48 15.69 21.04
N LYS A 334 12.15 14.62 21.77
CA LYS A 334 12.11 14.65 23.24
C LYS A 334 12.33 13.28 23.87
N VAL A 335 12.80 13.30 25.10
CA VAL A 335 12.89 12.13 25.97
C VAL A 335 11.64 12.05 26.84
N ILE A 336 10.97 10.92 26.86
CA ILE A 336 9.69 10.72 27.55
C ILE A 336 9.79 9.53 28.51
N ASN A 337 9.33 9.75 29.77
CA ASN A 337 9.01 8.66 30.69
C ASN A 337 7.58 8.18 30.38
N LEU A 338 7.46 6.97 29.85
CA LEU A 338 6.18 6.39 29.43
C LEU A 338 5.25 6.05 30.60
N LYS A 339 5.73 6.00 31.85
CA LYS A 339 4.89 5.84 33.05
C LYS A 339 4.12 7.11 33.40
N GLU A 340 4.64 8.27 32.99
CA GLU A 340 4.10 9.58 33.33
C GLU A 340 3.42 10.25 32.15
N ASN A 341 4.04 10.19 30.98
CA ASN A 341 3.65 10.95 29.81
C ASN A 341 3.33 10.07 28.60
N TYR A 342 2.48 10.57 27.71
CA TYR A 342 2.19 9.94 26.42
C TYR A 342 3.30 10.22 25.41
N SER A 343 3.68 9.19 24.66
CA SER A 343 4.43 9.31 23.41
C SER A 343 3.49 9.12 22.24
N GLU A 344 3.60 9.97 21.22
CA GLU A 344 2.76 9.92 20.00
C GLU A 344 3.48 9.14 18.91
N PHE A 345 2.78 8.21 18.23
CA PHE A 345 3.29 7.46 17.10
C PHE A 345 2.17 7.06 16.17
N LEU A 346 2.32 7.33 14.87
CA LEU A 346 1.37 6.91 13.82
C LEU A 346 -0.10 7.23 14.14
N GLY A 347 -0.34 8.43 14.66
CA GLY A 347 -1.71 8.89 14.97
C GLY A 347 -2.30 8.38 16.28
N LEU A 348 -1.56 7.59 17.03
CA LEU A 348 -1.89 7.16 18.39
C LEU A 348 -1.02 7.88 19.42
N LYS A 349 -1.50 7.99 20.65
CA LYS A 349 -0.72 8.37 21.85
C LYS A 349 -0.75 7.21 22.84
N MET A 350 0.41 6.85 23.38
CA MET A 350 0.62 5.63 24.18
C MET A 350 1.37 5.93 25.45
N LYS A 351 0.96 5.31 26.55
CA LYS A 351 1.69 5.31 27.83
C LYS A 351 1.50 4.00 28.58
N LEU A 352 2.21 3.86 29.68
CA LEU A 352 2.11 2.71 30.60
C LEU A 352 1.30 3.09 31.83
N ILE A 353 0.36 2.23 32.21
CA ILE A 353 -0.36 2.35 33.47
C ILE A 353 -0.13 1.12 34.35
N PRO A 354 -0.10 1.26 35.68
CA PRO A 354 -0.02 0.13 36.60
C PRO A 354 -1.31 -0.70 36.55
N ARG A 355 -1.19 -2.03 36.52
CA ARG A 355 -2.32 -2.96 36.53
C ARG A 355 -1.99 -4.21 37.30
N GLY A 356 -2.13 -4.14 38.61
CA GLY A 356 -1.84 -5.25 39.52
C GLY A 356 -0.34 -5.47 39.77
N LYS A 357 0.00 -6.55 40.45
CA LYS A 357 1.37 -6.97 40.75
C LYS A 357 1.66 -8.32 40.07
N ARG A 358 2.93 -8.59 39.82
CA ARG A 358 3.45 -9.88 39.40
C ARG A 358 3.61 -10.83 40.60
N SER A 359 3.87 -12.11 40.32
CA SER A 359 4.18 -13.10 41.37
C SER A 359 5.39 -12.73 42.25
N ASN A 360 6.33 -11.97 41.68
CA ASN A 360 7.51 -11.46 42.43
C ASN A 360 7.25 -10.13 43.17
N GLY A 361 5.99 -9.68 43.28
CA GLY A 361 5.62 -8.42 43.97
C GLY A 361 5.79 -7.13 43.15
N GLU A 362 6.47 -7.17 41.99
CA GLU A 362 6.68 -6.00 41.15
C GLU A 362 5.38 -5.49 40.51
N ILE A 363 5.25 -4.17 40.37
CA ILE A 363 4.11 -3.56 39.65
C ILE A 363 4.13 -3.97 38.17
N ARG A 364 3.02 -4.56 37.72
CA ARG A 364 2.83 -4.87 36.33
C ARG A 364 2.31 -3.63 35.61
N TYR A 365 3.00 -3.21 34.55
CA TYR A 365 2.57 -2.13 33.68
C TYR A 365 1.96 -2.70 32.39
N VAL A 366 0.90 -2.04 31.89
CA VAL A 366 0.25 -2.36 30.61
C VAL A 366 0.20 -1.13 29.73
N VAL A 367 0.29 -1.34 28.42
CA VAL A 367 0.17 -0.25 27.46
C VAL A 367 -1.29 0.20 27.37
N VAL A 368 -1.50 1.50 27.53
CA VAL A 368 -2.76 2.17 27.21
C VAL A 368 -2.50 3.12 26.05
N SER A 369 -3.33 3.01 25.02
CA SER A 369 -3.24 3.86 23.86
C SER A 369 -4.58 4.47 23.51
N HIS A 370 -4.55 5.74 23.11
CA HIS A 370 -5.66 6.54 22.63
C HIS A 370 -5.38 7.02 21.20
N VAL A 371 -6.41 7.43 20.51
CA VAL A 371 -6.27 8.20 19.27
C VAL A 371 -5.72 9.59 19.61
N ARG A 372 -4.75 10.08 18.85
CA ARG A 372 -4.15 11.38 19.04
C ARG A 372 -5.19 12.50 18.89
N ASP A 373 -5.16 13.50 19.77
CA ASP A 373 -6.16 14.57 19.84
C ASP A 373 -6.34 15.31 18.51
N LYS A 374 -5.23 15.67 17.86
CA LYS A 374 -5.26 16.28 16.52
C LYS A 374 -5.92 15.39 15.47
N SER A 375 -5.82 14.06 15.60
CA SER A 375 -6.47 13.10 14.71
C SER A 375 -7.97 13.06 14.97
N ILE A 376 -8.40 13.08 16.23
CA ILE A 376 -9.82 13.15 16.61
C ILE A 376 -10.47 14.42 16.05
N GLU A 377 -9.83 15.58 16.20
CA GLU A 377 -10.38 16.85 15.67
C GLU A 377 -10.49 16.83 14.13
N LYS A 378 -9.50 16.28 13.43
CA LYS A 378 -9.58 16.09 11.99
C LYS A 378 -10.72 15.15 11.58
N ILE A 379 -10.93 14.08 12.33
CA ILE A 379 -12.03 13.14 12.09
C ILE A 379 -13.38 13.85 12.29
N LYS A 380 -13.54 14.61 13.36
CA LYS A 380 -14.77 15.40 13.64
C LYS A 380 -15.08 16.37 12.50
N THR A 381 -14.09 17.12 12.04
CA THR A 381 -14.23 18.07 10.93
C THR A 381 -14.67 17.36 9.63
N ASN A 382 -14.03 16.24 9.30
CA ASN A 382 -14.41 15.48 8.11
C ASN A 382 -15.83 14.89 8.22
N ILE A 383 -16.21 14.36 9.38
CA ILE A 383 -17.56 13.84 9.60
C ILE A 383 -18.62 14.96 9.43
N LYS A 384 -18.38 16.16 9.99
CA LYS A 384 -19.29 17.30 9.80
C LYS A 384 -19.48 17.61 8.31
N ARG A 385 -18.41 17.61 7.53
CA ARG A 385 -18.47 17.81 6.08
C ARG A 385 -19.25 16.70 5.37
N TYR A 386 -18.99 15.43 5.68
CA TYR A 386 -19.75 14.32 5.07
C TYR A 386 -21.24 14.34 5.43
N LEU A 387 -21.61 14.74 6.66
CA LEU A 387 -23.01 14.91 7.05
C LEU A 387 -23.68 16.05 6.26
N TYR A 388 -22.95 17.13 6.01
CA TYR A 388 -23.39 18.23 5.15
C TYR A 388 -23.59 17.76 3.70
N ASP A 389 -22.60 17.07 3.13
CA ASP A 389 -22.66 16.54 1.76
C ASP A 389 -23.83 15.55 1.55
N MET A 390 -24.19 14.77 2.59
CA MET A 390 -25.34 13.87 2.53
C MET A 390 -26.67 14.63 2.53
N GLN A 391 -26.75 15.77 3.22
CA GLN A 391 -27.94 16.61 3.28
C GLN A 391 -28.09 17.46 1.99
N HIS A 392 -26.97 17.93 1.43
CA HIS A 392 -26.89 18.77 0.24
C HIS A 392 -26.06 18.06 -0.84
N PRO A 393 -26.61 17.01 -1.47
CA PRO A 393 -25.92 16.37 -2.57
C PRO A 393 -25.77 17.38 -3.73
N LEU A 394 -24.56 17.49 -4.27
CA LEU A 394 -24.27 18.40 -5.38
C LEU A 394 -25.13 18.00 -6.60
N GLU A 395 -26.06 18.85 -6.99
CA GLU A 395 -26.91 18.64 -8.16
C GLU A 395 -26.06 18.33 -9.41
N GLY A 396 -26.47 17.32 -10.18
CA GLY A 396 -25.78 16.86 -11.37
C GLY A 396 -24.45 16.10 -11.15
N LYS A 397 -23.90 16.11 -9.93
CA LYS A 397 -22.59 15.47 -9.66
C LYS A 397 -22.65 14.27 -8.72
N ARG A 398 -23.60 14.19 -7.80
CA ARG A 398 -23.72 13.08 -6.84
C ARG A 398 -25.13 12.89 -6.31
N THR A 399 -25.57 11.64 -6.24
CA THR A 399 -26.78 11.27 -5.52
C THR A 399 -26.54 11.21 -4.00
N GLN A 400 -27.61 11.32 -3.19
CA GLN A 400 -27.55 11.12 -1.75
C GLN A 400 -26.94 9.76 -1.38
N TYR A 401 -27.28 8.72 -2.13
CA TYR A 401 -26.69 7.38 -1.99
C TYR A 401 -25.16 7.40 -2.10
N GLN A 402 -24.60 8.09 -3.11
CA GLN A 402 -23.14 8.20 -3.29
C GLN A 402 -22.49 8.96 -2.13
N ALA A 403 -23.16 9.98 -1.58
CA ALA A 403 -22.68 10.70 -0.40
C ALA A 403 -22.66 9.80 0.85
N ILE A 404 -23.69 8.98 1.06
CA ILE A 404 -23.75 7.95 2.13
C ILE A 404 -22.62 6.92 1.94
N CYS A 405 -22.41 6.42 0.75
CA CYS A 405 -21.31 5.49 0.46
C CYS A 405 -19.94 6.07 0.80
N ARG A 406 -19.70 7.35 0.52
CA ARG A 406 -18.44 8.05 0.88
C ARG A 406 -18.26 8.18 2.38
N TYR A 407 -19.32 8.58 3.10
CA TYR A 407 -19.33 8.61 4.56
C TYR A 407 -19.00 7.22 5.13
N ASN A 408 -19.71 6.19 4.66
CA ASN A 408 -19.50 4.82 5.12
C ASN A 408 -18.05 4.35 4.88
N SER A 409 -17.49 4.60 3.69
CA SER A 409 -16.10 4.26 3.37
C SER A 409 -15.11 4.97 4.30
N PHE A 410 -15.36 6.24 4.61
CA PHE A 410 -14.54 7.02 5.54
C PHE A 410 -14.60 6.45 6.96
N VAL A 411 -15.80 6.14 7.47
CA VAL A 411 -16.00 5.57 8.81
C VAL A 411 -15.35 4.18 8.91
N VAL A 412 -15.52 3.33 7.90
CA VAL A 412 -14.90 2.00 7.87
C VAL A 412 -13.37 2.12 7.89
N GLY A 413 -12.79 3.02 7.09
CA GLY A 413 -11.35 3.28 7.08
C GLY A 413 -10.82 3.76 8.44
N ILE A 414 -11.57 4.64 9.14
CA ILE A 414 -11.25 5.07 10.52
C ILE A 414 -11.27 3.88 11.47
N HIS A 415 -12.30 3.04 11.41
CA HIS A 415 -12.41 1.87 12.28
C HIS A 415 -11.27 0.86 12.05
N GLU A 416 -10.86 0.65 10.81
CA GLU A 416 -9.73 -0.23 10.48
C GLU A 416 -8.41 0.31 11.02
N TYR A 417 -8.17 1.62 10.84
CA TYR A 417 -6.93 2.24 11.27
C TYR A 417 -6.81 2.36 12.80
N TYR A 418 -7.85 2.91 13.46
CA TYR A 418 -7.78 3.27 14.88
C TYR A 418 -8.24 2.15 15.83
N SER A 419 -8.75 1.02 15.34
CA SER A 419 -9.05 -0.16 16.17
C SER A 419 -7.84 -0.67 16.95
N LEU A 420 -6.63 -0.28 16.57
CA LEU A 420 -5.39 -0.63 17.25
C LEU A 420 -5.23 0.07 18.62
N ALA A 421 -5.93 1.19 18.85
CA ALA A 421 -5.89 1.89 20.14
C ALA A 421 -6.67 1.11 21.21
N THR A 422 -6.05 0.88 22.38
CA THR A 422 -6.67 0.08 23.46
C THR A 422 -7.92 0.74 24.04
N LYS A 423 -7.98 2.07 24.00
CA LYS A 423 -9.07 2.90 24.53
C LYS A 423 -9.91 3.56 23.43
N VAL A 424 -9.95 2.96 22.27
CA VAL A 424 -10.65 3.51 21.09
C VAL A 424 -12.15 3.73 21.33
N CYS A 425 -12.81 2.89 22.14
CA CYS A 425 -14.22 3.08 22.49
C CYS A 425 -14.44 4.36 23.30
N ASP A 426 -13.52 4.65 24.24
CA ASP A 426 -13.58 5.85 25.09
C ASP A 426 -13.36 7.11 24.25
N ASP A 427 -12.48 7.04 23.23
CA ASP A 427 -12.17 8.16 22.33
C ASP A 427 -13.34 8.50 21.39
N PHE A 428 -14.06 7.50 20.89
CA PHE A 428 -15.15 7.68 19.93
C PHE A 428 -16.54 7.79 20.55
N GLY A 429 -16.72 7.34 21.80
CA GLY A 429 -18.03 7.32 22.48
C GLY A 429 -18.71 8.69 22.55
N PRO A 430 -18.08 9.72 23.15
CA PRO A 430 -18.64 11.06 23.26
C PRO A 430 -18.96 11.68 21.90
N PHE A 431 -18.09 11.47 20.94
CA PHE A 431 -18.24 11.99 19.58
C PHE A 431 -19.36 11.29 18.81
N ALA A 432 -19.55 9.99 18.98
CA ALA A 432 -20.62 9.22 18.34
C ALA A 432 -22.02 9.73 18.71
N LEU A 433 -22.21 10.16 19.97
CA LEU A 433 -23.47 10.75 20.42
C LEU A 433 -23.77 12.06 19.68
N ALA A 434 -22.75 12.91 19.51
CA ALA A 434 -22.88 14.17 18.77
C ALA A 434 -23.24 13.93 17.29
N VAL A 435 -22.60 12.93 16.64
CA VAL A 435 -22.92 12.54 15.26
C VAL A 435 -24.37 12.03 15.17
N HIS A 436 -24.81 11.22 16.13
CA HIS A 436 -26.18 10.71 16.15
C HIS A 436 -27.23 11.84 16.29
N LYS A 437 -26.99 12.81 17.20
CA LYS A 437 -27.84 14.00 17.33
C LYS A 437 -27.86 14.81 16.04
N SER A 438 -26.72 15.02 15.41
CA SER A 438 -26.60 15.73 14.13
C SER A 438 -27.36 15.03 12.99
N LEU A 439 -27.27 13.70 12.89
CA LEU A 439 -28.04 12.93 11.90
C LEU A 439 -29.55 13.12 12.10
N LYS A 440 -30.02 13.02 13.34
CA LYS A 440 -31.45 13.26 13.64
C LYS A 440 -31.92 14.67 13.29
N ALA A 441 -31.13 15.69 13.65
CA ALA A 441 -31.49 17.09 13.38
C ALA A 441 -31.53 17.37 11.86
N ARG A 442 -30.58 16.85 11.09
CA ARG A 442 -30.45 17.09 9.64
C ARG A 442 -31.48 16.33 8.81
N PHE A 443 -31.76 15.08 9.16
CA PHE A 443 -32.58 14.19 8.34
C PHE A 443 -33.97 13.91 8.98
N ARG A 444 -34.21 14.41 10.20
CA ARG A 444 -35.48 14.30 10.91
C ARG A 444 -36.13 12.92 10.78
N GLU A 445 -37.32 12.83 10.22
CA GLU A 445 -38.07 11.58 10.02
C GLU A 445 -37.48 10.63 8.96
N LYS A 446 -36.59 11.11 8.11
CA LYS A 446 -35.93 10.26 7.11
C LYS A 446 -34.93 9.27 7.75
N VAL A 447 -34.41 9.56 8.97
CA VAL A 447 -33.52 8.64 9.70
C VAL A 447 -34.34 7.60 10.45
N LYS A 448 -34.16 6.35 10.11
CA LYS A 448 -34.85 5.22 10.78
C LYS A 448 -33.84 4.30 11.46
N THR A 449 -34.26 3.65 12.54
CA THR A 449 -33.55 2.50 13.11
C THR A 449 -33.83 1.25 12.28
N ALA A 450 -33.04 0.18 12.44
CA ALA A 450 -33.28 -1.09 11.74
C ALA A 450 -34.69 -1.65 11.99
N LYS A 451 -35.22 -1.53 13.22
CA LYS A 451 -36.58 -1.94 13.55
C LYS A 451 -37.65 -1.10 12.83
N GLN A 452 -37.47 0.21 12.79
CA GLN A 452 -38.41 1.13 12.11
C GLN A 452 -38.37 0.95 10.58
N ALA A 453 -37.21 0.72 10.00
CA ALA A 453 -37.06 0.46 8.56
C ALA A 453 -37.78 -0.84 8.16
N LYS A 454 -37.59 -1.93 8.92
CA LYS A 454 -38.32 -3.19 8.71
C LYS A 454 -39.81 -3.05 8.86
N LYS A 455 -40.30 -2.33 9.91
CA LYS A 455 -41.75 -2.09 10.14
C LYS A 455 -42.39 -1.33 8.99
N LYS A 456 -41.65 -0.47 8.28
CA LYS A 456 -42.13 0.31 7.13
C LYS A 456 -41.88 -0.33 5.78
N ASN A 457 -41.44 -1.60 5.74
CA ASN A 457 -41.07 -2.33 4.52
C ASN A 457 -40.10 -1.54 3.61
N LEU A 458 -39.26 -0.69 4.20
CA LEU A 458 -38.26 0.05 3.43
C LEU A 458 -37.15 -0.93 2.98
N PRO A 459 -36.72 -0.86 1.73
CA PRO A 459 -35.59 -1.65 1.27
C PRO A 459 -34.38 -1.30 2.13
N CYS A 460 -33.83 -2.31 2.85
CA CYS A 460 -32.61 -2.14 3.63
C CYS A 460 -31.43 -2.56 2.75
N ASP A 461 -30.93 -1.65 1.94
CA ASP A 461 -29.74 -1.90 1.12
C ASP A 461 -28.49 -1.79 1.99
N ILE A 462 -27.95 -2.96 2.36
CA ILE A 462 -26.73 -3.07 3.15
C ILE A 462 -25.69 -3.85 2.34
N PRO A 463 -24.56 -3.23 1.97
CA PRO A 463 -23.45 -3.96 1.39
C PRO A 463 -23.02 -5.13 2.30
N LYS A 464 -22.73 -6.29 1.73
CA LYS A 464 -22.43 -7.53 2.47
C LYS A 464 -21.39 -7.31 3.58
N TYR A 465 -20.28 -6.64 3.28
CA TYR A 465 -19.22 -6.36 4.27
C TYR A 465 -19.66 -5.46 5.42
N VAL A 466 -20.62 -4.54 5.18
CA VAL A 466 -21.21 -3.68 6.21
C VAL A 466 -22.15 -4.50 7.09
N ALA A 467 -22.95 -5.37 6.49
CA ALA A 467 -23.85 -6.26 7.22
C ALA A 467 -23.08 -7.22 8.15
N GLU A 468 -22.00 -7.81 7.67
CA GLU A 468 -21.16 -8.73 8.46
C GLU A 468 -20.51 -8.00 9.67
N LYS A 469 -19.98 -6.80 9.48
CA LYS A 469 -19.24 -6.07 10.52
C LYS A 469 -20.14 -5.26 11.45
N TYR A 470 -21.21 -4.64 10.93
CA TYR A 470 -22.04 -3.67 11.65
C TYR A 470 -23.50 -4.08 11.82
N GLY A 471 -23.97 -5.11 11.15
CA GLY A 471 -25.39 -5.52 11.12
C GLY A 471 -26.01 -5.80 12.49
N LYS A 472 -25.19 -6.23 13.46
CA LYS A 472 -25.63 -6.47 14.85
C LYS A 472 -25.69 -5.19 15.71
N SER A 473 -25.26 -4.04 15.19
CA SER A 473 -25.18 -2.80 15.96
C SER A 473 -26.54 -2.12 16.10
N LYS A 474 -26.98 -1.86 17.34
CA LYS A 474 -28.16 -1.03 17.63
C LYS A 474 -27.99 0.44 17.21
N GLN A 475 -26.75 0.87 16.91
CA GLN A 475 -26.43 2.23 16.46
C GLN A 475 -26.62 2.43 14.95
N MET A 476 -26.84 1.35 14.16
CA MET A 476 -27.10 1.47 12.72
C MET A 476 -28.31 2.35 12.45
N ARG A 477 -28.19 3.19 11.44
CA ARG A 477 -29.29 4.06 10.94
C ARG A 477 -29.46 3.84 9.45
N TYR A 478 -30.65 4.18 8.96
CA TYR A 478 -31.01 4.11 7.56
C TYR A 478 -31.59 5.45 7.14
N ILE A 479 -31.13 5.97 6.01
CA ILE A 479 -31.67 7.16 5.37
C ILE A 479 -32.19 6.70 4.01
N GLU A 480 -33.49 6.83 3.79
CA GLU A 480 -34.18 6.39 2.57
C GLU A 480 -33.82 4.93 2.15
N GLY A 481 -33.71 4.04 3.13
CA GLY A 481 -33.37 2.64 2.91
C GLY A 481 -31.88 2.32 2.87
N HIS A 482 -31.01 3.33 2.78
CA HIS A 482 -29.56 3.13 2.71
C HIS A 482 -28.91 3.13 4.11
N ALA A 483 -28.08 2.13 4.37
CA ALA A 483 -27.41 1.96 5.65
C ALA A 483 -26.34 3.04 5.88
N VAL A 484 -26.34 3.64 7.08
CA VAL A 484 -25.34 4.59 7.57
C VAL A 484 -24.54 3.93 8.70
N VAL A 485 -23.25 3.73 8.49
CA VAL A 485 -22.34 3.06 9.43
C VAL A 485 -22.14 3.93 10.68
N PRO A 486 -22.34 3.38 11.89
CA PRO A 486 -22.18 4.13 13.13
C PRO A 486 -20.71 4.35 13.49
N ILE A 487 -20.28 5.60 13.63
CA ILE A 487 -18.91 5.95 13.99
C ILE A 487 -18.49 5.42 15.38
N GLY A 488 -19.45 5.27 16.31
CA GLY A 488 -19.18 4.78 17.67
C GLY A 488 -19.12 3.26 17.79
N TYR A 489 -19.39 2.49 16.73
CA TYR A 489 -19.31 1.03 16.78
C TYR A 489 -17.91 0.54 16.38
N ILE A 490 -16.91 1.06 17.07
CA ILE A 490 -15.51 0.67 16.92
C ILE A 490 -15.10 -0.20 18.11
N ARG A 491 -14.31 -1.22 17.87
CA ARG A 491 -13.79 -2.14 18.91
C ARG A 491 -12.28 -2.24 18.79
N HIS A 492 -11.63 -2.34 19.95
CA HIS A 492 -10.19 -2.61 19.98
C HIS A 492 -9.88 -3.97 19.34
N SER A 493 -8.86 -3.97 18.50
CA SER A 493 -8.23 -5.15 17.93
C SER A 493 -6.73 -5.09 18.23
N PRO A 494 -6.17 -6.08 18.97
CA PRO A 494 -4.75 -6.06 19.28
C PRO A 494 -3.90 -6.01 18.01
N PRO A 495 -2.88 -5.15 17.94
CA PRO A 495 -2.03 -5.06 16.77
C PRO A 495 -1.26 -6.36 16.55
N LYS A 496 -1.26 -6.84 15.33
CA LYS A 496 -0.60 -8.09 14.93
C LYS A 496 0.89 -7.86 14.73
N SER A 497 1.71 -8.70 15.33
CA SER A 497 3.14 -8.73 15.05
C SER A 497 3.39 -9.18 13.61
N MET A 498 4.47 -8.64 13.03
CA MET A 498 4.89 -9.02 11.69
C MET A 498 5.21 -10.52 11.61
N ASN A 499 4.70 -11.19 10.61
CA ASN A 499 5.14 -12.53 10.23
C ASN A 499 6.32 -12.39 9.27
N ARG A 500 7.53 -12.70 9.72
CA ARG A 500 8.78 -12.58 8.95
C ARG A 500 8.90 -13.59 7.81
N LYS A 501 8.09 -14.66 7.84
CA LYS A 501 8.00 -15.62 6.73
C LYS A 501 7.27 -15.03 5.51
N VAL A 502 6.48 -13.97 5.70
CA VAL A 502 5.77 -13.29 4.61
C VAL A 502 6.77 -12.42 3.85
N ASN A 503 7.14 -12.87 2.66
CA ASN A 503 8.12 -12.21 1.80
C ASN A 503 7.68 -12.32 0.33
N SER A 504 7.73 -11.21 -0.41
CA SER A 504 7.35 -11.18 -1.83
C SER A 504 8.38 -11.86 -2.75
N TYR A 505 9.60 -12.05 -2.26
CA TYR A 505 10.76 -12.53 -3.03
C TYR A 505 11.20 -13.96 -2.66
N THR A 506 10.34 -14.71 -1.98
CA THR A 506 10.53 -16.14 -1.72
C THR A 506 9.26 -16.91 -2.04
N VAL A 507 9.38 -18.15 -2.50
CA VAL A 507 8.22 -18.98 -2.87
C VAL A 507 7.30 -19.19 -1.65
N GLU A 508 7.87 -19.59 -0.51
CA GLU A 508 7.14 -19.85 0.74
C GLU A 508 6.45 -18.58 1.25
N GLY A 509 7.12 -17.44 1.15
CA GLY A 509 6.57 -16.14 1.55
C GLY A 509 5.38 -15.74 0.69
N ARG A 510 5.45 -15.95 -0.63
CA ARG A 510 4.34 -15.69 -1.55
C ARG A 510 3.15 -16.62 -1.32
N GLU A 511 3.38 -17.88 -0.99
CA GLU A 511 2.29 -18.79 -0.64
C GLU A 511 1.46 -18.27 0.53
N LEU A 512 2.10 -17.69 1.55
CA LEU A 512 1.42 -17.04 2.67
C LEU A 512 0.63 -15.81 2.23
N ILE A 513 1.17 -15.00 1.31
CA ILE A 513 0.48 -13.84 0.73
C ILE A 513 -0.73 -14.29 -0.09
N HIS A 514 -0.57 -15.36 -0.88
CA HIS A 514 -1.58 -15.87 -1.81
C HIS A 514 -2.66 -16.72 -1.14
N LYS A 515 -2.55 -17.04 0.14
CA LYS A 515 -3.44 -17.99 0.85
C LYS A 515 -4.93 -17.76 0.61
N ARG A 516 -5.36 -16.50 0.37
CA ARG A 516 -6.75 -16.12 0.15
C ARG A 516 -7.13 -15.89 -1.32
N LEU A 517 -6.18 -16.00 -2.23
CA LEU A 517 -6.44 -15.82 -3.66
C LEU A 517 -7.00 -17.11 -4.26
N GLN A 518 -7.88 -16.96 -5.26
CA GLN A 518 -8.37 -18.10 -6.03
C GLN A 518 -7.40 -18.42 -7.17
N GLY A 519 -7.12 -19.69 -7.37
CA GLY A 519 -6.23 -20.14 -8.44
C GLY A 519 -6.85 -19.99 -9.84
N ILE A 520 -6.00 -19.72 -10.81
CA ILE A 520 -6.30 -19.63 -12.25
C ILE A 520 -5.34 -20.55 -13.02
N ASN A 521 -5.66 -20.85 -14.28
CA ASN A 521 -4.74 -21.58 -15.15
C ASN A 521 -3.54 -20.69 -15.52
N MET A 522 -2.39 -20.98 -14.96
CA MET A 522 -1.18 -20.17 -15.16
C MET A 522 -0.57 -20.36 -16.54
N GLU A 523 -0.58 -21.57 -17.11
CA GLU A 523 -0.03 -21.85 -18.44
C GLU A 523 -0.74 -20.98 -19.49
N PHE A 524 -2.06 -20.92 -19.39
CA PHE A 524 -2.85 -20.08 -20.26
C PHE A 524 -2.57 -18.59 -20.08
N LEU A 525 -2.41 -18.13 -18.83
CA LEU A 525 -2.10 -16.74 -18.56
C LEU A 525 -0.70 -16.36 -19.08
N HIS A 526 0.30 -17.23 -18.89
CA HIS A 526 1.65 -17.05 -19.44
C HIS A 526 1.62 -17.00 -20.97
N TYR A 527 0.79 -17.85 -21.60
CA TYR A 527 0.58 -17.76 -23.05
C TYR A 527 0.04 -16.40 -23.46
N LEU A 528 -1.00 -15.88 -22.76
CA LEU A 528 -1.55 -14.54 -23.06
C LEU A 528 -0.52 -13.42 -22.88
N MET A 529 0.36 -13.54 -21.88
CA MET A 529 1.44 -12.56 -21.62
C MET A 529 2.50 -12.54 -22.72
N ARG A 530 2.88 -13.72 -23.20
CA ARG A 530 3.93 -13.90 -24.24
C ARG A 530 3.41 -13.65 -25.65
N ASN A 531 2.10 -13.68 -25.83
CA ASN A 531 1.44 -13.47 -27.12
C ASN A 531 0.47 -12.27 -27.05
N PRO A 532 1.00 -11.03 -26.99
CA PRO A 532 0.18 -9.84 -27.09
C PRO A 532 -0.45 -9.74 -28.47
N VAL A 533 -1.60 -9.10 -28.57
CA VAL A 533 -2.22 -8.78 -29.88
C VAL A 533 -1.52 -7.55 -30.42
N LEU A 534 -0.65 -7.73 -31.41
CA LEU A 534 0.26 -6.69 -31.93
C LEU A 534 -0.49 -5.48 -32.51
N SER A 535 -1.69 -5.69 -33.09
CA SER A 535 -2.53 -4.62 -33.62
C SER A 535 -3.29 -3.82 -32.55
N GLN A 536 -3.12 -4.15 -31.28
CA GLN A 536 -3.82 -3.52 -30.17
C GLN A 536 -2.87 -2.76 -29.26
N THR A 537 -3.44 -1.86 -28.43
CA THR A 537 -2.68 -1.04 -27.49
C THR A 537 -2.16 -1.84 -26.30
N ILE A 538 -1.13 -1.31 -25.62
CA ILE A 538 -0.64 -1.85 -24.34
C ILE A 538 -1.75 -1.92 -23.30
N GLU A 539 -2.68 -0.96 -23.30
CA GLU A 539 -3.84 -0.93 -22.39
C GLU A 539 -4.78 -2.12 -22.64
N TYR A 540 -5.06 -2.44 -23.92
CA TYR A 540 -5.85 -3.62 -24.28
C TYR A 540 -5.20 -4.91 -23.83
N ASN A 541 -3.91 -5.08 -24.15
CA ASN A 541 -3.15 -6.29 -23.82
C ASN A 541 -3.06 -6.52 -22.31
N ASP A 542 -2.75 -5.49 -21.51
CA ASP A 542 -2.70 -5.62 -20.05
C ASP A 542 -4.10 -5.84 -19.44
N ASN A 543 -5.15 -5.21 -19.97
CA ASN A 543 -6.51 -5.42 -19.50
C ASN A 543 -7.01 -6.82 -19.81
N ARG A 544 -6.60 -7.43 -20.93
CA ARG A 544 -6.89 -8.84 -21.27
C ARG A 544 -6.41 -9.79 -20.19
N LEU A 545 -5.18 -9.59 -19.67
CA LEU A 545 -4.63 -10.36 -18.55
C LEU A 545 -5.42 -10.15 -17.26
N SER A 546 -5.74 -8.89 -16.97
CA SER A 546 -6.51 -8.50 -15.78
C SER A 546 -7.92 -9.11 -15.78
N LEU A 547 -8.58 -9.11 -16.93
CA LEU A 547 -9.91 -9.70 -17.12
C LEU A 547 -9.88 -11.22 -16.99
N TYR A 548 -8.86 -11.89 -17.54
CA TYR A 548 -8.70 -13.33 -17.39
C TYR A 548 -8.62 -13.75 -15.92
N SER A 549 -7.79 -13.04 -15.17
CA SER A 549 -7.67 -13.25 -13.71
C SER A 549 -8.97 -12.95 -12.97
N ALA A 550 -9.64 -11.83 -13.27
CA ALA A 550 -10.88 -11.42 -12.62
C ALA A 550 -12.07 -12.35 -12.93
N GLN A 551 -12.14 -12.84 -14.16
CA GLN A 551 -13.15 -13.79 -14.63
C GLN A 551 -12.80 -15.26 -14.30
N LYS A 552 -11.66 -15.50 -13.64
CA LYS A 552 -11.20 -16.84 -13.22
C LYS A 552 -11.03 -17.82 -14.38
N GLY A 553 -10.58 -17.30 -15.51
CA GLY A 553 -10.41 -18.08 -16.73
C GLY A 553 -11.72 -18.51 -17.42
N LYS A 554 -12.85 -17.86 -17.10
CA LYS A 554 -14.18 -18.22 -17.62
C LYS A 554 -14.80 -17.12 -18.47
N CYS A 555 -15.62 -17.50 -19.43
CA CYS A 555 -16.47 -16.58 -20.19
C CYS A 555 -17.40 -15.82 -19.26
N ALA A 556 -17.47 -14.49 -19.41
CA ALA A 556 -18.29 -13.63 -18.54
C ALA A 556 -19.81 -13.84 -18.70
N ILE A 557 -20.24 -14.44 -19.79
CA ILE A 557 -21.65 -14.72 -20.12
C ILE A 557 -21.99 -16.18 -19.84
N SER A 558 -21.37 -17.13 -20.55
CA SER A 558 -21.72 -18.55 -20.45
C SER A 558 -21.09 -19.25 -19.24
N GLY A 559 -20.06 -18.67 -18.61
CA GLY A 559 -19.33 -19.33 -17.54
C GLY A 559 -18.42 -20.48 -17.97
N VAL A 560 -18.38 -20.81 -19.26
CA VAL A 560 -17.52 -21.83 -19.85
C VAL A 560 -16.05 -21.44 -19.72
N GLU A 561 -15.16 -22.39 -19.57
CA GLU A 561 -13.71 -22.16 -19.47
C GLU A 561 -13.18 -21.60 -20.80
N LEU A 562 -12.35 -20.57 -20.69
CA LEU A 562 -11.70 -19.93 -21.83
C LEU A 562 -10.44 -20.73 -22.20
N THR A 563 -10.34 -21.10 -23.47
CA THR A 563 -9.21 -21.82 -24.06
C THR A 563 -8.56 -20.97 -25.14
N LEU A 564 -7.39 -21.39 -25.66
CA LEU A 564 -6.68 -20.69 -26.73
C LEU A 564 -7.53 -20.56 -28.01
N GLU A 565 -8.36 -21.55 -28.28
CA GLU A 565 -9.16 -21.63 -29.49
C GLU A 565 -10.45 -20.80 -29.41
N ASN A 566 -10.94 -20.56 -28.18
CA ASN A 566 -12.27 -19.98 -27.99
C ASN A 566 -12.27 -18.59 -27.34
N ILE A 567 -11.14 -18.07 -26.82
CA ILE A 567 -11.07 -16.78 -26.13
C ILE A 567 -11.20 -15.60 -27.08
N TYR A 568 -12.08 -14.67 -26.72
CA TYR A 568 -12.24 -13.38 -27.39
C TYR A 568 -12.32 -12.25 -26.36
N CYS A 569 -11.59 -11.16 -26.60
CA CYS A 569 -11.68 -9.94 -25.79
C CYS A 569 -12.55 -8.93 -26.55
N HIS A 570 -13.78 -8.75 -26.07
CA HIS A 570 -14.81 -7.96 -26.72
C HIS A 570 -14.91 -6.56 -26.11
N HIS A 571 -15.05 -5.52 -26.97
CA HIS A 571 -15.38 -4.16 -26.57
C HIS A 571 -16.89 -4.03 -26.37
N ARG A 572 -17.33 -3.67 -25.17
CA ARG A 572 -18.77 -3.49 -24.86
C ARG A 572 -19.39 -2.38 -25.68
N ILE A 573 -18.68 -1.27 -25.82
CA ILE A 573 -18.94 -0.18 -26.77
C ILE A 573 -17.85 -0.31 -27.83
N SER A 574 -18.21 -0.44 -29.08
CA SER A 574 -17.27 -0.65 -30.17
C SER A 574 -16.32 0.55 -30.34
N LYS A 575 -15.13 0.32 -30.90
CA LYS A 575 -14.20 1.43 -31.22
C LYS A 575 -14.84 2.42 -32.22
N ARG A 576 -15.68 1.95 -33.12
CA ARG A 576 -16.42 2.81 -34.08
C ARG A 576 -17.37 3.78 -33.38
N CYS A 577 -17.93 3.37 -32.22
CA CYS A 577 -18.82 4.18 -31.39
C CYS A 577 -18.06 4.93 -30.25
N GLY A 578 -16.75 5.14 -30.39
CA GLY A 578 -15.94 5.86 -29.40
C GLY A 578 -15.52 5.04 -28.17
N GLY A 579 -15.72 3.72 -28.18
CA GLY A 579 -15.26 2.82 -27.11
C GLY A 579 -13.74 2.68 -27.09
N GLY A 580 -13.12 2.89 -25.94
CA GLY A 580 -11.68 2.73 -25.74
C GLY A 580 -11.30 1.37 -25.14
N ASP A 581 -9.98 1.14 -25.00
CA ASP A 581 -9.40 -0.11 -24.49
C ASP A 581 -9.38 -0.19 -22.94
N ASN A 582 -10.10 0.71 -22.24
CA ASN A 582 -10.16 0.71 -20.79
C ASN A 582 -10.82 -0.56 -20.22
N TYR A 583 -10.41 -0.94 -19.02
CA TYR A 583 -10.85 -2.18 -18.35
C TYR A 583 -12.38 -2.34 -18.26
N GLN A 584 -13.12 -1.24 -18.07
CA GLN A 584 -14.58 -1.29 -17.95
C GLN A 584 -15.28 -1.54 -19.28
N ASN A 585 -14.66 -1.15 -20.39
CA ASN A 585 -15.19 -1.36 -21.73
C ASN A 585 -14.86 -2.73 -22.31
N LEU A 586 -13.91 -3.47 -21.75
CA LEU A 586 -13.49 -4.79 -22.22
C LEU A 586 -14.17 -5.92 -21.42
N ILE A 587 -14.32 -7.07 -22.05
CA ILE A 587 -14.85 -8.30 -21.44
C ILE A 587 -14.36 -9.52 -22.20
N LEU A 588 -14.00 -10.60 -21.49
CA LEU A 588 -13.61 -11.86 -22.12
C LEU A 588 -14.82 -12.77 -22.29
N VAL A 589 -15.01 -13.24 -23.47
CA VAL A 589 -16.10 -14.14 -23.87
C VAL A 589 -15.57 -15.27 -24.76
N THR A 590 -16.35 -16.33 -24.93
CA THR A 590 -16.04 -17.35 -25.92
C THR A 590 -16.36 -16.83 -27.34
N LYS A 591 -15.72 -17.42 -28.36
CA LYS A 591 -15.93 -17.09 -29.78
C LYS A 591 -17.41 -17.16 -30.15
N ASP A 592 -18.14 -18.16 -29.66
CA ASP A 592 -19.56 -18.32 -29.93
C ASP A 592 -20.39 -17.21 -29.31
N VAL A 593 -20.13 -16.87 -28.04
CA VAL A 593 -20.78 -15.72 -27.39
C VAL A 593 -20.45 -14.43 -28.12
N HIS A 594 -19.21 -14.25 -28.62
CA HIS A 594 -18.82 -13.07 -29.37
C HIS A 594 -19.62 -12.96 -30.68
N LYS A 595 -19.77 -14.07 -31.42
CA LYS A 595 -20.64 -14.13 -32.63
C LYS A 595 -22.08 -13.77 -32.31
N LEU A 596 -22.64 -14.28 -31.20
CA LEU A 596 -24.00 -13.96 -30.75
C LEU A 596 -24.21 -12.49 -30.38
N ILE A 597 -23.18 -11.83 -29.84
CA ILE A 597 -23.26 -10.40 -29.52
C ILE A 597 -23.45 -9.58 -30.81
N HIS A 598 -22.81 -9.95 -31.91
CA HIS A 598 -22.81 -9.20 -33.16
C HIS A 598 -23.82 -9.73 -34.21
N SER A 599 -24.47 -10.87 -33.96
CA SER A 599 -25.44 -11.44 -34.93
C SER A 599 -26.70 -10.59 -34.99
N THR A 600 -27.11 -10.24 -36.21
CA THR A 600 -28.37 -9.53 -36.49
C THR A 600 -29.55 -10.47 -36.71
N ASN A 601 -29.29 -11.75 -37.03
CA ASN A 601 -30.34 -12.76 -37.26
C ASN A 601 -30.92 -13.24 -35.91
N VAL A 602 -32.18 -12.87 -35.66
CA VAL A 602 -32.88 -13.15 -34.39
C VAL A 602 -33.11 -14.65 -34.21
N GLU A 603 -33.50 -15.38 -35.25
CA GLU A 603 -33.80 -16.83 -35.19
C GLU A 603 -32.54 -17.64 -34.84
N MET A 604 -31.39 -17.33 -35.48
CA MET A 604 -30.11 -17.96 -35.17
C MET A 604 -29.68 -17.69 -33.71
N VAL A 605 -29.96 -16.49 -33.21
CA VAL A 605 -29.63 -16.13 -31.83
C VAL A 605 -30.48 -16.90 -30.83
N GLU A 606 -31.78 -17.04 -31.07
CA GLU A 606 -32.68 -17.79 -30.20
C GLU A 606 -32.33 -19.29 -30.16
N VAL A 607 -32.03 -19.89 -31.28
CA VAL A 607 -31.58 -21.28 -31.37
C VAL A 607 -30.25 -21.49 -30.66
N ALA A 608 -29.30 -20.59 -30.83
CA ALA A 608 -28.01 -20.71 -30.18
C ALA A 608 -28.08 -20.45 -28.64
N VAL A 609 -28.91 -19.51 -28.19
CA VAL A 609 -29.18 -19.24 -26.79
C VAL A 609 -29.86 -20.45 -26.12
N SER A 610 -30.83 -21.10 -26.78
CA SER A 610 -31.47 -22.32 -26.24
C SER A 610 -30.48 -23.48 -26.07
N LYS A 611 -29.54 -23.65 -27.02
CA LYS A 611 -28.46 -24.66 -26.92
C LYS A 611 -27.45 -24.39 -25.79
N MET A 612 -27.26 -23.13 -25.42
CA MET A 612 -26.28 -22.75 -24.38
C MET A 612 -26.79 -22.88 -22.93
N ASN A 613 -28.08 -23.18 -22.71
CA ASN A 613 -28.69 -23.32 -21.37
C ASN A 613 -28.29 -22.18 -20.42
N LEU A 614 -28.41 -20.91 -20.84
CA LEU A 614 -28.03 -19.75 -20.06
C LEU A 614 -29.02 -19.47 -18.92
N GLU A 615 -28.52 -19.23 -17.72
CA GLU A 615 -29.35 -18.74 -16.59
C GLU A 615 -29.97 -17.36 -16.93
N ALA A 616 -31.09 -17.02 -16.30
CA ALA A 616 -31.80 -15.75 -16.52
C ALA A 616 -30.86 -14.52 -16.33
N LYS A 617 -29.91 -14.59 -15.40
CA LYS A 617 -28.91 -13.54 -15.18
C LYS A 617 -27.88 -13.42 -16.30
N GLN A 618 -27.48 -14.54 -16.87
CA GLN A 618 -26.54 -14.62 -18.00
C GLN A 618 -27.21 -14.09 -19.27
N LEU A 619 -28.44 -14.47 -19.50
CA LEU A 619 -29.26 -14.01 -20.61
C LEU A 619 -29.47 -12.47 -20.56
N LYS A 620 -29.80 -11.93 -19.39
CA LYS A 620 -29.91 -10.47 -19.19
C LYS A 620 -28.61 -9.74 -19.53
N ARG A 621 -27.44 -10.31 -19.17
CA ARG A 621 -26.13 -9.76 -19.52
C ARG A 621 -25.87 -9.81 -21.02
N LEU A 622 -26.20 -10.91 -21.69
CA LEU A 622 -26.05 -11.05 -23.15
C LEU A 622 -26.90 -10.01 -23.87
N LYS A 623 -28.18 -9.89 -23.53
CA LYS A 623 -29.11 -8.89 -24.12
C LYS A 623 -28.56 -7.46 -23.94
N LYS A 624 -27.99 -7.14 -22.76
CA LYS A 624 -27.37 -5.84 -22.53
C LYS A 624 -26.14 -5.59 -23.42
N LEU A 625 -25.30 -6.60 -23.63
CA LEU A 625 -24.12 -6.47 -24.53
C LEU A 625 -24.53 -6.31 -25.99
N ARG A 626 -25.53 -7.04 -26.45
CA ARG A 626 -26.09 -6.90 -27.80
C ARG A 626 -26.56 -5.47 -28.04
N LYS A 627 -27.38 -4.91 -27.13
CA LYS A 627 -27.85 -3.52 -27.21
C LYS A 627 -26.70 -2.48 -27.24
N LEU A 628 -25.58 -2.75 -26.58
CA LEU A 628 -24.41 -1.86 -26.61
C LEU A 628 -23.54 -2.04 -27.86
N ALA A 629 -23.65 -3.17 -28.54
CA ALA A 629 -22.92 -3.48 -29.79
C ALA A 629 -23.66 -3.01 -31.06
N GLU A 630 -24.93 -2.68 -30.93
CA GLU A 630 -25.77 -2.15 -32.02
C GLU A 630 -25.51 -0.66 -32.32
N CYS A 631 -24.68 0.01 -31.52
CA CYS A 631 -24.28 1.41 -31.73
C CYS A 631 -23.36 1.59 -32.94
#